data_f3c5ba3bf12723ef646b8bdda0d697b7
#
_entry.id   f3c5ba3bf12723ef646b8bdda0d697b7
#
_cell.length_a   1.000
_cell.length_b   1.000
_cell.length_c   1.000
_cell.angle_alpha   90.00
_cell.angle_beta   90.00
_cell.angle_gamma   90.00
#
_symmetry.space_group_name_H-M   'P 1'
#
loop_
_entity.id
_entity.type
_entity.pdbx_description
1 polymer ?
#
loop_
_entity_poly.entity_id
_entity_poly.type
_entity_poly.pdbx_seq_one_letter_code
_entity_poly.pdbx_strand_id
1 'polypeptide(L)'
;MLNRYGWQFYHWHIEPSSKCSLKCPRCPRQEHPDISWMQKEISLEEFKRVFDHDMLEQTQRFTMCGDVGDPIYAKDYIAIIEYIKSYNPEIQIFTITNGSYKTAKWWKEFASVSNKNDTINFSIDGY
;
A
#
# COMPACT_ATOMS: atom_id res chain seq x y z
N MET A 1 14.41 -5.72 17.76
CA MET A 1 14.02 -7.14 17.87
C MET A 1 14.57 -7.92 16.69
N LEU A 2 15.09 -9.09 16.91
CA LEU A 2 15.60 -9.98 15.85
C LEU A 2 14.58 -11.09 15.61
N ASN A 3 14.45 -11.51 14.35
CA ASN A 3 13.68 -12.68 14.00
C ASN A 3 14.47 -13.97 14.28
N ARG A 4 13.91 -15.14 13.98
CA ARG A 4 14.55 -16.44 14.21
C ARG A 4 15.92 -16.62 13.52
N TYR A 5 16.21 -15.78 12.53
CA TYR A 5 17.49 -15.82 11.81
C TYR A 5 18.53 -14.84 12.37
N GLY A 6 18.22 -14.12 13.46
CA GLY A 6 19.10 -13.12 14.04
C GLY A 6 19.12 -11.78 13.31
N TRP A 7 18.17 -11.55 12.39
CA TRP A 7 18.06 -10.34 11.60
C TRP A 7 17.04 -9.37 12.23
N GLN A 8 17.20 -8.08 11.94
CA GLN A 8 16.16 -7.09 12.26
C GLN A 8 14.96 -7.32 11.35
N PHE A 9 13.76 -6.99 11.85
CA PHE A 9 12.55 -7.05 11.04
C PHE A 9 12.58 -6.00 9.94
N TYR A 10 12.08 -6.36 8.75
CA TYR A 10 12.03 -5.47 7.60
C TYR A 10 10.85 -4.51 7.67
N HIS A 11 11.12 -3.28 7.25
CA HIS A 11 10.13 -2.28 6.87
C HIS A 11 10.18 -2.16 5.35
N TRP A 12 9.04 -2.39 4.71
CA TRP A 12 8.94 -2.33 3.26
C TRP A 12 8.21 -1.07 2.84
N HIS A 13 8.73 -0.41 1.82
CA HIS A 13 8.07 0.68 1.12
C HIS A 13 7.59 0.12 -0.21
N ILE A 14 6.28 0.06 -0.41
CA ILE A 14 5.65 -0.55 -1.57
C ILE A 14 4.78 0.47 -2.28
N GLU A 15 4.86 0.50 -3.60
CA GLU A 15 3.98 1.28 -4.47
C GLU A 15 3.00 0.33 -5.18
N PRO A 16 1.84 0.05 -4.59
CA PRO A 16 0.90 -0.94 -5.15
C PRO A 16 0.31 -0.55 -6.48
N SER A 17 0.25 0.75 -6.79
CA SER A 17 -0.31 1.25 -8.05
C SER A 17 0.40 2.51 -8.52
N SER A 18 0.60 2.62 -9.82
CA SER A 18 1.05 3.85 -10.48
C SER A 18 -0.12 4.70 -11.00
N LYS A 19 -1.36 4.32 -10.67
CA LYS A 19 -2.57 5.07 -11.03
C LYS A 19 -2.93 6.06 -9.93
N CYS A 20 -3.49 7.20 -10.30
CA CYS A 20 -3.95 8.22 -9.36
C CYS A 20 -5.06 9.07 -10.00
N SER A 21 -6.02 9.51 -9.19
CA SER A 21 -7.11 10.39 -9.63
C SER A 21 -6.71 11.85 -9.73
N LEU A 22 -5.64 12.26 -9.03
CA LEU A 22 -5.21 13.66 -8.98
C LEU A 22 -4.15 13.99 -10.02
N LYS A 23 -4.07 15.29 -10.34
CA LYS A 23 -3.06 15.87 -11.24
C LYS A 23 -2.32 17.00 -10.51
N CYS A 24 -1.66 16.66 -9.40
CA CYS A 24 -0.94 17.62 -8.60
C CYS A 24 0.16 18.28 -9.43
N PRO A 25 0.30 19.63 -9.43
CA PRO A 25 1.17 20.35 -10.35
C PRO A 25 2.65 19.95 -10.30
N ARG A 26 3.14 19.55 -9.12
CA ARG A 26 4.54 19.14 -8.93
C ARG A 26 4.71 17.63 -8.78
N CYS A 27 3.72 16.87 -9.19
CA CYS A 27 3.83 15.41 -9.17
C CYS A 27 4.70 14.94 -10.34
N PRO A 28 5.64 14.02 -10.14
CA PRO A 28 6.47 13.46 -11.22
C PRO A 28 5.68 12.96 -12.43
N ARG A 29 4.44 12.51 -12.21
CA ARG A 29 3.53 12.09 -13.29
C ARG A 29 3.24 13.19 -14.30
N GLN A 30 3.20 14.46 -13.86
CA GLN A 30 2.91 15.60 -14.72
C GLN A 30 4.13 16.01 -15.54
N GLU A 31 5.32 15.74 -15.03
CA GLU A 31 6.58 16.03 -15.71
C GLU A 31 6.88 15.01 -16.82
N HIS A 32 6.29 13.83 -16.74
CA HIS A 32 6.50 12.72 -17.68
C HIS A 32 5.17 12.17 -18.19
N PRO A 33 4.41 12.93 -19.01
CA PRO A 33 3.05 12.53 -19.43
C PRO A 33 3.00 11.28 -20.30
N ASP A 34 4.10 10.90 -20.94
CA ASP A 34 4.16 9.77 -21.88
C ASP A 34 4.49 8.43 -21.22
N ILE A 35 4.40 8.34 -19.90
CA ILE A 35 4.76 7.11 -19.20
C ILE A 35 3.59 6.14 -19.17
N SER A 36 3.28 5.53 -20.32
CA SER A 36 2.24 4.50 -20.43
C SER A 36 2.53 3.27 -19.55
N TRP A 37 3.80 2.99 -19.26
CA TRP A 37 4.21 1.91 -18.37
C TRP A 37 3.85 2.16 -16.90
N MET A 38 3.55 3.39 -16.52
CA MET A 38 3.12 3.73 -15.16
C MET A 38 1.64 3.43 -14.88
N GLN A 39 0.86 2.99 -15.86
CA GLN A 39 -0.55 2.62 -15.66
C GLN A 39 -0.67 1.16 -15.21
N LYS A 40 0.03 0.80 -14.14
CA LYS A 40 0.09 -0.56 -13.62
C LYS A 40 -0.28 -0.63 -12.15
N GLU A 41 -0.62 -1.81 -11.71
CA GLU A 41 -0.90 -2.13 -10.32
C GLU A 41 -0.46 -3.56 -10.02
N ILE A 42 -0.10 -3.82 -8.77
CA ILE A 42 0.23 -5.18 -8.32
C ILE A 42 -1.05 -5.94 -8.01
N SER A 43 -1.14 -7.17 -8.49
CA SER A 43 -2.21 -8.09 -8.12
C SER A 43 -1.89 -8.81 -6.81
N LEU A 44 -2.91 -9.40 -6.18
CA LEU A 44 -2.73 -10.25 -5.00
C LEU A 44 -1.77 -11.42 -5.29
N GLU A 45 -1.89 -12.04 -6.45
CA GLU A 45 -1.04 -13.16 -6.85
C GLU A 45 0.43 -12.76 -6.99
N GLU A 46 0.70 -11.59 -7.58
CA GLU A 46 2.05 -11.04 -7.67
C GLU A 46 2.61 -10.70 -6.31
N PHE A 47 1.79 -10.09 -5.44
CA PHE A 47 2.18 -9.76 -4.07
C PHE A 47 2.57 -11.02 -3.28
N LYS A 48 1.77 -12.08 -3.36
CA LYS A 48 2.05 -13.36 -2.69
C LYS A 48 3.34 -14.03 -3.15
N ARG A 49 3.70 -13.86 -4.43
CA ARG A 49 4.96 -14.41 -4.96
C ARG A 49 6.19 -13.74 -4.36
N VAL A 50 6.10 -12.45 -4.10
CA VAL A 50 7.21 -11.68 -3.49
C VAL A 50 7.19 -11.80 -1.97
N PHE A 51 6.02 -11.64 -1.38
CA PHE A 51 5.82 -11.66 0.07
C PHE A 51 5.10 -12.94 0.48
N ASP A 52 5.82 -14.06 0.39
CA ASP A 52 5.37 -15.34 0.91
C ASP A 52 5.41 -15.35 2.45
N HIS A 53 5.04 -16.47 3.06
CA HIS A 53 5.00 -16.57 4.52
C HIS A 53 6.39 -16.40 5.16
N ASP A 54 7.46 -16.85 4.53
CA ASP A 54 8.82 -16.66 5.05
C ASP A 54 9.20 -15.19 5.06
N MET A 55 8.85 -14.45 4.01
CA MET A 55 9.09 -13.01 3.94
C MET A 55 8.21 -12.24 4.92
N LEU A 56 6.94 -12.61 5.07
CA LEU A 56 6.03 -11.97 6.02
C LEU A 56 6.48 -12.21 7.48
N GLU A 57 7.06 -13.37 7.78
CA GLU A 57 7.60 -13.64 9.12
C GLU A 57 8.70 -12.65 9.51
N GLN A 58 9.44 -12.15 8.53
CA GLN A 58 10.53 -11.19 8.74
C GLN A 58 10.07 -9.74 8.65
N THR A 59 8.80 -9.51 8.39
CA THR A 59 8.24 -8.18 8.14
C THR A 59 7.61 -7.60 9.40
N GLN A 60 7.92 -6.35 9.70
CA GLN A 60 7.29 -5.60 10.78
C GLN A 60 6.28 -4.58 10.24
N ARG A 61 6.56 -3.96 9.10
CA ARG A 61 5.74 -2.89 8.54
C ARG A 61 5.76 -2.88 7.03
N PHE A 62 4.61 -2.55 6.45
CA PHE A 62 4.49 -2.08 5.08
C PHE A 62 4.06 -0.62 5.07
N THR A 63 4.84 0.22 4.40
CA THR A 63 4.42 1.57 4.03
C THR A 63 3.94 1.51 2.59
N MET A 64 2.64 1.71 2.41
CA MET A 64 1.98 1.68 1.11
C MET A 64 1.77 3.12 0.65
N CYS A 65 2.49 3.52 -0.37
CA CYS A 65 2.38 4.86 -0.93
C CYS A 65 2.73 4.83 -2.42
N GLY A 66 3.01 5.95 -3.02
CA GLY A 66 3.46 6.02 -4.39
C GLY A 66 4.01 7.39 -4.74
N ASP A 67 5.18 7.43 -5.38
CA ASP A 67 5.73 8.66 -5.96
C ASP A 67 4.95 9.08 -7.20
N VAL A 68 4.43 8.09 -7.93
CA VAL A 68 3.73 8.32 -9.20
C VAL A 68 2.29 7.79 -9.21
N GLY A 69 1.81 7.29 -8.09
CA GLY A 69 0.46 6.73 -7.98
C GLY A 69 -0.09 6.83 -6.57
N ASP A 70 -1.23 6.22 -6.37
CA ASP A 70 -1.89 6.14 -5.07
C ASP A 70 -2.22 4.68 -4.77
N PRO A 71 -1.84 4.14 -3.60
CA PRO A 71 -1.98 2.72 -3.29
C PRO A 71 -3.42 2.22 -3.34
N ILE A 72 -4.40 3.04 -2.99
CA ILE A 72 -5.81 2.63 -2.98
C ILE A 72 -6.38 2.40 -4.38
N TYR A 73 -5.66 2.81 -5.43
CA TYR A 73 -6.01 2.52 -6.82
C TYR A 73 -5.73 1.09 -7.23
N ALA A 74 -4.87 0.38 -6.51
CA ALA A 74 -4.67 -1.04 -6.75
C ALA A 74 -5.98 -1.79 -6.47
N LYS A 75 -6.48 -2.49 -7.47
CA LYS A 75 -7.74 -3.23 -7.40
C LYS A 75 -7.76 -4.22 -6.24
N ASP A 76 -6.64 -4.88 -6.00
CA ASP A 76 -6.49 -5.91 -4.97
C ASP A 76 -5.97 -5.36 -3.63
N TYR A 77 -5.99 -4.03 -3.42
CA TYR A 77 -5.39 -3.43 -2.24
C TYR A 77 -5.95 -3.99 -0.92
N ILE A 78 -7.28 -4.07 -0.80
CA ILE A 78 -7.92 -4.64 0.40
C ILE A 78 -7.56 -6.12 0.55
N ALA A 79 -7.57 -6.88 -0.55
CA ALA A 79 -7.21 -8.30 -0.53
C ALA A 79 -5.75 -8.52 -0.10
N ILE A 80 -4.85 -7.64 -0.50
CA ILE A 80 -3.43 -7.68 -0.09
C ILE A 80 -3.32 -7.44 1.42
N ILE A 81 -4.03 -6.45 1.96
CA ILE A 81 -4.03 -6.18 3.41
C ILE A 81 -4.61 -7.36 4.17
N GLU A 82 -5.74 -7.91 3.70
CA GLU A 82 -6.35 -9.08 4.31
C GLU A 82 -5.38 -10.27 4.34
N TYR A 83 -4.67 -10.51 3.26
CA TYR A 83 -3.63 -11.55 3.19
C TYR A 83 -2.54 -11.34 4.24
N ILE A 84 -2.02 -10.12 4.36
CA ILE A 84 -0.99 -9.80 5.35
C ILE A 84 -1.52 -10.02 6.77
N LYS A 85 -2.72 -9.51 7.05
CA LYS A 85 -3.33 -9.60 8.38
C LYS A 85 -3.74 -11.01 8.76
N SER A 86 -4.15 -11.83 7.81
CA SER A 86 -4.48 -13.23 8.06
C SER A 86 -3.24 -14.05 8.43
N TYR A 87 -2.07 -13.66 7.92
CA TYR A 87 -0.81 -14.27 8.34
C TYR A 87 -0.37 -13.78 9.73
N ASN A 88 -0.30 -12.45 9.91
CA ASN A 88 0.10 -11.86 11.19
C ASN A 88 -0.55 -10.47 11.38
N PRO A 89 -1.57 -10.35 12.25
CA PRO A 89 -2.26 -9.09 12.49
C PRO A 89 -1.37 -8.01 13.15
N GLU A 90 -0.22 -8.38 13.70
CA GLU A 90 0.73 -7.43 14.29
C GLU A 90 1.57 -6.67 13.25
N ILE A 91 1.64 -7.14 12.00
CA ILE A 91 2.30 -6.40 10.93
C ILE A 91 1.57 -5.09 10.72
N GLN A 92 2.30 -3.99 10.81
CA GLN A 92 1.75 -2.64 10.66
C GLN A 92 1.55 -2.31 9.17
N ILE A 93 0.41 -1.75 8.84
CA ILE A 93 0.13 -1.20 7.51
C ILE A 93 0.02 0.32 7.65
N PHE A 94 0.89 1.03 6.96
CA PHE A 94 0.87 2.49 6.89
C PHE A 94 0.50 2.90 5.47
N THR A 95 -0.74 3.38 5.30
CA THR A 95 -1.27 3.79 3.99
C THR A 95 -1.16 5.29 3.84
N ILE A 96 -0.49 5.75 2.79
CA ILE A 96 -0.42 7.17 2.41
C ILE A 96 -1.23 7.35 1.14
N THR A 97 -2.28 8.14 1.20
CA THR A 97 -3.23 8.31 0.10
C THR A 97 -3.79 9.73 0.05
N ASN A 98 -4.19 10.17 -1.13
CA ASN A 98 -4.96 11.41 -1.25
C ASN A 98 -6.43 11.25 -0.79
N GLY A 99 -6.88 10.01 -0.57
CA GLY A 99 -8.20 9.69 -0.03
C GLY A 99 -9.37 9.88 -1.01
N SER A 100 -9.10 10.22 -2.25
CA SER A 100 -10.13 10.48 -3.26
C SER A 100 -10.53 9.21 -4.01
N TYR A 101 -11.64 9.30 -4.76
CA TYR A 101 -12.11 8.29 -5.72
C TYR A 101 -12.91 7.13 -5.12
N LYS A 102 -12.59 6.65 -3.94
CA LYS A 102 -13.26 5.46 -3.37
C LYS A 102 -14.61 5.81 -2.72
N THR A 103 -15.53 4.83 -2.75
CA THR A 103 -16.86 4.96 -2.15
C THR A 103 -16.83 4.71 -0.64
N ALA A 104 -17.89 5.13 0.06
CA ALA A 104 -18.07 4.81 1.47
C ALA A 104 -18.06 3.29 1.73
N LYS A 105 -18.60 2.49 0.80
CA LYS A 105 -18.55 1.02 0.88
C LYS A 105 -17.12 0.51 0.90
N TRP A 106 -16.27 1.02 0.00
CA TRP A 106 -14.86 0.64 -0.06
C TRP A 106 -14.13 0.96 1.25
N TRP A 107 -14.37 2.16 1.80
CA TRP A 107 -13.76 2.57 3.07
C TRP A 107 -14.20 1.69 4.25
N LYS A 108 -15.46 1.24 4.25
CA LYS A 108 -15.94 0.27 5.26
C LYS A 108 -15.24 -1.08 5.13
N GLU A 109 -15.07 -1.57 3.91
CA GLU A 109 -14.34 -2.81 3.65
C GLU A 109 -12.87 -2.69 4.07
N PHE A 110 -12.23 -1.58 3.72
CA PHE A 110 -10.86 -1.28 4.14
C PHE A 110 -10.74 -1.28 5.67
N ALA A 111 -11.66 -0.62 6.36
CA ALA A 111 -11.69 -0.58 7.83
C ALA A 111 -11.86 -1.98 8.43
N SER A 112 -12.63 -2.86 7.78
CA SER A 112 -12.89 -4.21 8.29
C SER A 112 -11.64 -5.10 8.28
N VAL A 113 -10.68 -4.85 7.41
CA VAL A 113 -9.41 -5.60 7.34
C VAL A 113 -8.26 -4.90 8.09
N SER A 114 -8.48 -3.67 8.54
CA SER A 114 -7.51 -2.88 9.30
C SER A 114 -7.67 -3.08 10.80
N ASN A 115 -6.64 -2.78 11.57
CA ASN A 115 -6.70 -2.85 13.03
C ASN A 115 -5.95 -1.67 13.69
N LYS A 116 -5.86 -1.70 15.01
CA LYS A 116 -5.24 -0.63 15.81
C LYS A 116 -3.74 -0.39 15.51
N ASN A 117 -3.08 -1.33 14.85
CA ASN A 117 -1.66 -1.23 14.50
C ASN A 117 -1.46 -0.47 13.18
N ASP A 118 -2.53 -0.19 12.45
CA ASP A 118 -2.49 0.44 11.14
C ASP A 118 -2.69 1.95 11.24
N THR A 119 -2.14 2.65 10.26
CA THR A 119 -2.25 4.10 10.15
C THR A 119 -2.62 4.48 8.72
N ILE A 120 -3.50 5.46 8.58
CA ILE A 120 -3.80 6.10 7.30
C ILE A 120 -3.36 7.55 7.40
N ASN A 121 -2.52 7.96 6.47
CA ASN A 121 -2.14 9.35 6.30
C ASN A 121 -2.79 9.91 5.03
N PHE A 122 -3.70 10.86 5.19
CA PHE A 122 -4.32 11.55 4.07
C PHE A 122 -3.43 12.72 3.63
N SER A 123 -2.94 12.64 2.40
CA SER A 123 -2.13 13.70 1.80
C SER A 123 -3.03 14.85 1.34
N ILE A 124 -3.35 15.75 2.26
CA ILE A 124 -4.16 16.94 2.03
C ILE A 124 -3.21 18.14 2.05
N ASP A 125 -2.95 18.69 0.87
CA ASP A 125 -1.95 19.75 0.71
C ASP A 125 -2.53 21.15 1.05
N GLY A 126 -3.81 21.23 1.33
CA GLY A 126 -4.48 22.46 1.73
C GLY A 126 -4.65 23.46 0.58
N TYR A 127 -5.07 24.68 0.91
CA TYR A 127 -5.24 25.81 0.01
C TYR A 127 -4.50 27.02 0.55
#